data_fe03efa141d16f656701023ea1778518
#
_entry.id   fe03efa141d16f656701023ea1778518
#
_cell.length_a   1.000
_cell.length_b   1.000
_cell.length_c   1.000
_cell.angle_alpha   90.00
_cell.angle_beta   90.00
_cell.angle_gamma   90.00
#
_symmetry.space_group_name_H-M   'P 1'
#
loop_
_entity.id
_entity.type
_entity.pdbx_description
1 polymer ?
#
loop_
_entity_poly.entity_id
_entity_poly.type
_entity_poly.pdbx_seq_one_letter_code
_entity_poly.pdbx_strand_id
1 'polypeptide(L)'
;MKNKILLGVVFILILTIIFLPEEIKKISVSEEKEDVKESQIFVRLLDEQTNTITEENLEDYIVGVVSAEMPSVFNMEALKAQAVAARTFAMYKKTTRNLDYDLIIGVKDQAYKNNEMLLKNWGADFFPNYLKIREAVKETKGQVLTYQNNIINAFYF
;
A
#
# COMPACT_ATOMS: atom_id res chain seq x y z
N MET A 1 15.19 14.41 49.69
CA MET A 1 13.75 14.15 49.85
C MET A 1 13.04 13.95 48.52
N LYS A 2 13.30 14.72 47.46
CA LYS A 2 12.65 14.62 46.14
C LYS A 2 12.77 13.24 45.49
N ASN A 3 13.94 12.59 45.52
CA ASN A 3 14.16 11.28 44.88
C ASN A 3 13.38 10.13 45.60
N LYS A 4 13.12 10.23 46.91
CA LYS A 4 12.33 9.18 47.59
C LYS A 4 10.83 9.30 47.27
N ILE A 5 10.35 10.52 47.03
CA ILE A 5 8.96 10.78 46.60
C ILE A 5 8.77 10.29 45.17
N LEU A 6 9.73 10.55 44.28
CA LEU A 6 9.68 10.08 42.90
C LEU A 6 9.68 8.54 42.84
N LEU A 7 10.51 7.88 43.65
CA LEU A 7 10.56 6.42 43.71
C LEU A 7 9.24 5.83 44.26
N GLY A 8 8.61 6.47 45.21
CA GLY A 8 7.29 6.08 45.72
C GLY A 8 6.19 6.19 44.69
N VAL A 9 6.15 7.29 43.89
CA VAL A 9 5.17 7.49 42.84
C VAL A 9 5.35 6.42 41.70
N VAL A 10 6.59 6.14 41.31
CA VAL A 10 6.86 5.09 40.31
C VAL A 10 6.42 3.71 40.81
N PHE A 11 6.66 3.41 42.08
CA PHE A 11 6.25 2.14 42.68
C PHE A 11 4.74 1.98 42.74
N ILE A 12 4.00 3.05 43.05
CA ILE A 12 2.53 3.05 43.06
C ILE A 12 1.99 2.85 41.62
N LEU A 13 2.57 3.52 40.63
CA LEU A 13 2.20 3.35 39.23
C LEU A 13 2.41 1.91 38.74
N ILE A 14 3.50 1.28 39.13
CA ILE A 14 3.78 -0.13 38.82
C ILE A 14 2.74 -1.05 39.49
N LEU A 15 2.42 -0.81 40.75
CA LEU A 15 1.39 -1.58 41.48
C LEU A 15 -0.01 -1.42 40.83
N THR A 16 -0.39 -0.23 40.38
CA THR A 16 -1.67 -0.03 39.71
C THR A 16 -1.77 -0.78 38.39
N ILE A 17 -0.65 -0.92 37.64
CA ILE A 17 -0.61 -1.72 36.43
C ILE A 17 -0.72 -3.22 36.70
N ILE A 18 -0.11 -3.70 37.80
CA ILE A 18 -0.15 -5.12 38.20
C ILE A 18 -1.55 -5.53 38.71
N PHE A 19 -2.25 -4.62 39.39
CA PHE A 19 -3.57 -4.86 39.94
C PHE A 19 -4.73 -4.38 39.03
N LEU A 20 -4.46 -4.09 37.74
CA LEU A 20 -5.54 -3.83 36.78
C LEU A 20 -6.48 -5.05 36.71
N PRO A 21 -7.82 -4.85 36.81
CA PRO A 21 -8.78 -5.93 36.66
C PRO A 21 -8.53 -6.70 35.36
N GLU A 22 -8.67 -8.02 35.41
CA GLU A 22 -8.49 -8.93 34.26
C GLU A 22 -9.28 -8.51 33.02
N GLU A 23 -10.42 -7.84 33.21
CA GLU A 23 -11.28 -7.30 32.14
C GLU A 23 -10.60 -6.18 31.32
N ILE A 24 -9.80 -5.33 31.95
CA ILE A 24 -9.03 -4.27 31.26
C ILE A 24 -7.81 -4.86 30.54
N LYS A 25 -7.21 -5.90 31.10
CA LYS A 25 -6.16 -6.68 30.40
C LYS A 25 -6.71 -7.38 29.16
N LYS A 26 -7.95 -7.84 29.18
CA LYS A 26 -8.63 -8.43 28.00
C LYS A 26 -8.90 -7.41 26.90
N ILE A 27 -9.23 -6.16 27.26
CA ILE A 27 -9.48 -5.09 26.27
C ILE A 27 -8.20 -4.70 25.53
N SER A 28 -7.05 -4.75 26.18
CA SER A 28 -5.75 -4.44 25.53
C SER A 28 -5.15 -5.61 24.71
N VAL A 29 -5.70 -6.83 24.86
CA VAL A 29 -5.24 -8.06 24.19
C VAL A 29 -6.23 -8.53 23.11
N SER A 30 -7.46 -7.99 23.09
CA SER A 30 -8.48 -8.37 22.09
C SER A 30 -8.40 -7.60 20.76
N GLU A 31 -7.34 -6.83 20.50
CA GLU A 31 -6.92 -6.49 19.13
C GLU A 31 -5.96 -7.55 18.56
N GLU A 32 -6.12 -8.80 18.89
CA GLU A 32 -5.76 -9.87 18.00
C GLU A 32 -6.75 -9.80 16.83
N LYS A 33 -6.42 -8.92 15.86
CA LYS A 33 -6.94 -9.07 14.50
C LYS A 33 -6.67 -10.54 14.16
N GLU A 34 -7.74 -11.32 13.99
CA GLU A 34 -7.63 -12.51 13.14
C GLU A 34 -6.88 -12.03 11.90
N ASP A 35 -5.62 -12.41 11.75
CA ASP A 35 -4.91 -12.39 10.50
C ASP A 35 -5.68 -13.33 9.56
N VAL A 36 -6.78 -12.83 9.02
CA VAL A 36 -7.31 -13.35 7.76
C VAL A 36 -6.11 -13.17 6.84
N LYS A 37 -5.45 -14.27 6.55
CA LYS A 37 -4.30 -14.34 5.65
C LYS A 37 -4.82 -13.89 4.30
N GLU A 38 -4.89 -12.56 4.15
CA GLU A 38 -5.38 -11.93 2.94
C GLU A 38 -4.49 -12.41 1.81
N SER A 39 -5.06 -13.12 0.87
CA SER A 39 -4.30 -13.65 -0.26
C SER A 39 -3.67 -12.50 -1.03
N GLN A 40 -2.37 -12.35 -0.91
CA GLN A 40 -1.62 -11.34 -1.65
C GLN A 40 -1.67 -11.69 -3.13
N ILE A 41 -2.02 -10.70 -3.95
CA ILE A 41 -2.01 -10.83 -5.40
C ILE A 41 -0.66 -10.30 -5.89
N PHE A 42 0.01 -11.07 -6.75
CA PHE A 42 1.25 -10.67 -7.39
C PHE A 42 1.04 -10.48 -8.89
N VAL A 43 1.80 -9.58 -9.49
CA VAL A 43 1.83 -9.32 -10.92
C VAL A 43 3.24 -9.51 -11.46
N ARG A 44 3.36 -10.09 -12.67
CA ARG A 44 4.62 -10.30 -13.37
C ARG A 44 4.85 -9.15 -14.33
N LEU A 45 5.94 -8.45 -14.14
CA LEU A 45 6.31 -7.22 -14.84
C LEU A 45 7.45 -7.52 -15.83
N LEU A 46 7.22 -7.28 -17.11
CA LEU A 46 8.28 -7.32 -18.12
C LEU A 46 8.91 -5.93 -18.24
N ASP A 47 10.20 -5.85 -18.02
CA ASP A 47 11.04 -4.74 -18.44
C ASP A 47 11.63 -5.05 -19.82
N GLU A 48 11.15 -4.37 -20.86
CA GLU A 48 11.63 -4.61 -22.23
C GLU A 48 13.05 -4.09 -22.48
N GLN A 49 13.57 -3.18 -21.66
CA GLN A 49 14.92 -2.66 -21.82
C GLN A 49 15.97 -3.70 -21.39
N THR A 50 15.69 -4.39 -20.31
CA THR A 50 16.57 -5.43 -19.76
C THR A 50 16.15 -6.84 -20.18
N ASN A 51 14.97 -6.99 -20.76
CA ASN A 51 14.31 -8.27 -21.09
C ASN A 51 14.19 -9.17 -19.85
N THR A 52 13.90 -8.59 -18.69
CA THR A 52 13.72 -9.30 -17.43
C THR A 52 12.27 -9.27 -16.98
N ILE A 53 11.83 -10.37 -16.36
CA ILE A 53 10.51 -10.46 -15.72
C ILE A 53 10.74 -10.50 -14.23
N THR A 54 10.06 -9.59 -13.51
CA THR A 54 10.06 -9.52 -12.05
C THR A 54 8.66 -9.74 -11.53
N GLU A 55 8.53 -10.27 -10.31
CA GLU A 55 7.25 -10.41 -9.61
C GLU A 55 7.14 -9.36 -8.52
N GLU A 56 6.01 -8.65 -8.48
CA GLU A 56 5.73 -7.58 -7.54
C GLU A 56 4.37 -7.79 -6.88
N ASN A 57 4.21 -7.40 -5.62
CA ASN A 57 2.90 -7.33 -4.99
C ASN A 57 2.03 -6.31 -5.73
N LEU A 58 0.76 -6.65 -6.02
CA LEU A 58 -0.13 -5.77 -6.78
C LEU A 58 -0.26 -4.37 -6.17
N GLU A 59 -0.45 -4.26 -4.86
CA GLU A 59 -0.64 -2.95 -4.22
C GLU A 59 0.63 -2.12 -4.23
N ASP A 60 1.81 -2.72 -4.07
CA ASP A 60 3.10 -2.04 -4.19
C ASP A 60 3.34 -1.59 -5.65
N TYR A 61 3.00 -2.42 -6.63
CA TYR A 61 2.98 -2.03 -8.03
C TYR A 61 2.08 -0.81 -8.29
N ILE A 62 0.85 -0.79 -7.73
CA ILE A 62 -0.08 0.35 -7.87
C ILE A 62 0.49 1.63 -7.25
N VAL A 63 1.20 1.54 -6.11
CA VAL A 63 1.93 2.71 -5.56
C VAL A 63 2.94 3.24 -6.57
N GLY A 64 3.71 2.37 -7.20
CA GLY A 64 4.69 2.75 -8.23
C GLY A 64 4.06 3.37 -9.47
N VAL A 65 2.90 2.85 -9.92
CA VAL A 65 2.13 3.41 -11.04
C VAL A 65 1.58 4.79 -10.71
N VAL A 66 0.84 4.94 -9.61
CA VAL A 66 0.27 6.24 -9.21
C VAL A 66 1.38 7.29 -9.03
N SER A 67 2.52 6.88 -8.46
CA SER A 67 3.70 7.75 -8.29
C SER A 67 4.35 8.17 -9.61
N ALA A 68 4.21 7.36 -10.66
CA ALA A 68 4.75 7.68 -11.98
C ALA A 68 3.79 8.54 -12.82
N GLU A 69 2.48 8.31 -12.67
CA GLU A 69 1.42 8.94 -13.48
C GLU A 69 0.94 10.28 -12.91
N MET A 70 0.94 10.45 -11.57
CA MET A 70 0.38 11.65 -10.94
C MET A 70 1.35 12.33 -9.98
N PRO A 71 1.43 13.68 -10.01
CA PRO A 71 2.12 14.43 -8.96
C PRO A 71 1.48 14.19 -7.58
N SER A 72 2.30 13.95 -6.55
CA SER A 72 1.85 13.71 -5.17
C SER A 72 1.07 14.87 -4.54
N VAL A 73 1.20 16.08 -5.11
CA VAL A 73 0.48 17.29 -4.66
C VAL A 73 -1.02 17.26 -4.96
N PHE A 74 -1.47 16.36 -5.83
CA PHE A 74 -2.91 16.22 -6.11
C PHE A 74 -3.70 15.87 -4.86
N ASN A 75 -5.02 16.17 -4.92
CA ASN A 75 -5.95 15.84 -3.84
C ASN A 75 -5.98 14.31 -3.61
N MET A 76 -6.20 13.90 -2.36
CA MET A 76 -6.27 12.49 -1.96
C MET A 76 -7.29 11.71 -2.79
N GLU A 77 -8.47 12.28 -3.05
CA GLU A 77 -9.53 11.61 -3.82
C GLU A 77 -9.13 11.40 -5.30
N ALA A 78 -8.33 12.31 -5.88
CA ALA A 78 -7.79 12.12 -7.22
C ALA A 78 -6.75 10.98 -7.26
N LEU A 79 -5.87 10.91 -6.25
CA LEU A 79 -4.90 9.80 -6.10
C LEU A 79 -5.61 8.47 -5.89
N LYS A 80 -6.69 8.42 -5.10
CA LYS A 80 -7.53 7.24 -4.92
C LYS A 80 -8.20 6.80 -6.22
N ALA A 81 -8.76 7.74 -6.98
CA ALA A 81 -9.37 7.44 -8.27
C ALA A 81 -8.35 6.84 -9.25
N GLN A 82 -7.14 7.40 -9.31
CA GLN A 82 -6.04 6.86 -10.10
C GLN A 82 -5.64 5.46 -9.64
N ALA A 83 -5.57 5.21 -8.35
CA ALA A 83 -5.25 3.89 -7.80
C ALA A 83 -6.27 2.83 -8.21
N VAL A 84 -7.58 3.16 -8.18
CA VAL A 84 -8.65 2.27 -8.64
C VAL A 84 -8.54 2.01 -10.15
N ALA A 85 -8.30 3.04 -10.97
CA ALA A 85 -8.15 2.90 -12.42
C ALA A 85 -6.93 2.02 -12.76
N ALA A 86 -5.77 2.31 -12.15
CA ALA A 86 -4.53 1.57 -12.36
C ALA A 86 -4.67 0.09 -11.96
N ARG A 87 -5.28 -0.18 -10.81
CA ARG A 87 -5.54 -1.55 -10.33
C ARG A 87 -6.49 -2.29 -11.26
N THR A 88 -7.53 -1.61 -11.76
CA THR A 88 -8.48 -2.19 -12.71
C THR A 88 -7.77 -2.62 -13.99
N PHE A 89 -6.93 -1.75 -14.56
CA PHE A 89 -6.15 -2.07 -15.75
C PHE A 89 -5.18 -3.25 -15.49
N ALA A 90 -4.43 -3.22 -14.38
CA ALA A 90 -3.50 -4.29 -14.02
C ALA A 90 -4.22 -5.64 -13.87
N MET A 91 -5.34 -5.68 -13.18
CA MET A 91 -6.14 -6.89 -13.01
C MET A 91 -6.75 -7.38 -14.32
N TYR A 92 -7.22 -6.46 -15.17
CA TYR A 92 -7.70 -6.81 -16.51
C TYR A 92 -6.58 -7.49 -17.34
N LYS A 93 -5.38 -6.90 -17.37
CA LYS A 93 -4.23 -7.47 -18.09
C LYS A 93 -3.83 -8.84 -17.53
N LYS A 94 -3.75 -8.95 -16.20
CA LYS A 94 -3.43 -10.21 -15.53
C LYS A 94 -4.39 -11.35 -15.89
N THR A 95 -5.68 -11.05 -16.05
CA THR A 95 -6.71 -12.06 -16.35
C THR A 95 -6.86 -12.35 -17.84
N THR A 96 -6.44 -11.44 -18.71
CA THR A 96 -6.66 -11.57 -20.17
C THR A 96 -5.38 -11.88 -20.97
N ARG A 97 -4.21 -11.50 -20.44
CA ARG A 97 -2.92 -11.75 -21.12
C ARG A 97 -2.46 -13.17 -20.83
N ASN A 98 -2.33 -13.97 -21.87
CA ASN A 98 -1.85 -15.34 -21.75
C ASN A 98 -0.36 -15.44 -22.17
N LEU A 99 0.51 -14.81 -21.37
CA LEU A 99 1.96 -14.74 -21.56
C LEU A 99 2.67 -15.02 -20.22
N ASP A 100 4.01 -15.11 -20.26
CA ASP A 100 4.83 -15.31 -19.07
C ASP A 100 4.86 -14.07 -18.15
N TYR A 101 4.34 -12.94 -18.60
CA TYR A 101 4.19 -11.69 -17.84
C TYR A 101 2.76 -11.16 -17.96
N ASP A 102 2.37 -10.36 -16.97
CA ASP A 102 1.05 -9.75 -16.89
C ASP A 102 1.04 -8.31 -17.43
N LEU A 103 2.12 -7.55 -17.20
CA LEU A 103 2.25 -6.13 -17.56
C LEU A 103 3.63 -5.83 -18.15
N ILE A 104 3.69 -4.79 -18.99
CA ILE A 104 4.93 -4.22 -19.50
C ILE A 104 5.18 -2.89 -18.80
N ILE A 105 6.38 -2.72 -18.24
CA ILE A 105 6.78 -1.46 -17.63
C ILE A 105 6.96 -0.39 -18.70
N GLY A 106 6.26 0.73 -18.57
CA GLY A 106 6.41 1.89 -19.48
C GLY A 106 5.17 2.17 -20.31
N VAL A 107 5.37 2.90 -21.42
CA VAL A 107 4.28 3.47 -22.25
C VAL A 107 3.34 2.46 -22.92
N LYS A 108 3.70 1.19 -22.94
CA LYS A 108 2.85 0.16 -23.58
C LYS A 108 1.68 -0.27 -22.72
N ASP A 109 1.86 -0.29 -21.39
CA ASP A 109 0.80 -0.60 -20.44
C ASP A 109 0.63 0.56 -19.44
N GLN A 110 1.52 0.69 -18.46
CA GLN A 110 1.46 1.74 -17.43
C GLN A 110 2.85 2.24 -17.09
N ALA A 111 3.01 3.56 -16.92
CA ALA A 111 4.22 4.08 -16.33
C ALA A 111 4.39 3.51 -14.91
N TYR A 112 5.61 3.15 -14.56
CA TYR A 112 5.93 2.55 -13.27
C TYR A 112 7.29 3.04 -12.78
N LYS A 113 7.39 3.28 -11.50
CA LYS A 113 8.66 3.60 -10.82
C LYS A 113 8.75 2.78 -9.54
N ASN A 114 9.85 2.06 -9.40
CA ASN A 114 10.17 1.39 -8.14
C ASN A 114 10.65 2.39 -7.07
N ASN A 115 10.80 1.92 -5.83
CA ASN A 115 11.19 2.77 -4.70
C ASN A 115 12.55 3.47 -4.91
N GLU A 116 13.51 2.83 -5.58
CA GLU A 116 14.82 3.42 -5.86
C GLU A 116 14.68 4.61 -6.82
N MET A 117 13.88 4.45 -7.89
CA MET A 117 13.59 5.52 -8.84
C MET A 117 12.84 6.68 -8.17
N LEU A 118 11.89 6.37 -7.29
CA LEU A 118 11.12 7.37 -6.54
C LEU A 118 12.02 8.14 -5.57
N LEU A 119 12.90 7.45 -4.84
CA LEU A 119 13.87 8.09 -3.94
C LEU A 119 14.79 9.04 -4.72
N LYS A 120 15.29 8.60 -5.88
CA LYS A 120 16.14 9.44 -6.74
C LYS A 120 15.40 10.67 -7.26
N ASN A 121 14.10 10.52 -7.63
CA ASN A 121 13.32 11.61 -8.20
C ASN A 121 12.86 12.64 -7.16
N TRP A 122 12.48 12.21 -5.96
CA TRP A 122 11.91 13.07 -4.93
C TRP A 122 12.92 13.52 -3.87
N GLY A 123 14.05 12.82 -3.74
CA GLY A 123 15.10 13.19 -2.78
C GLY A 123 14.55 13.31 -1.35
N ALA A 124 14.65 14.49 -0.76
CA ALA A 124 14.17 14.76 0.59
C ALA A 124 12.64 14.63 0.75
N ASP A 125 11.89 14.84 -0.32
CA ASP A 125 10.43 14.75 -0.34
C ASP A 125 9.91 13.33 -0.54
N PHE A 126 10.79 12.32 -0.61
CA PHE A 126 10.40 10.92 -0.84
C PHE A 126 9.39 10.44 0.19
N PHE A 127 9.68 10.54 1.47
CA PHE A 127 8.81 9.98 2.50
C PHE A 127 7.42 10.61 2.54
N PRO A 128 7.25 11.94 2.58
CA PRO A 128 5.91 12.52 2.61
C PRO A 128 5.10 12.21 1.34
N ASN A 129 5.73 12.22 0.16
CA ASN A 129 5.07 11.90 -1.10
C ASN A 129 4.66 10.43 -1.17
N TYR A 130 5.59 9.54 -0.83
CA TYR A 130 5.36 8.10 -0.83
C TYR A 130 4.25 7.69 0.14
N LEU A 131 4.27 8.20 1.37
CA LEU A 131 3.26 7.88 2.39
C LEU A 131 1.87 8.34 1.96
N LYS A 132 1.76 9.53 1.35
CA LYS A 132 0.48 10.04 0.85
C LYS A 132 -0.10 9.16 -0.25
N ILE A 133 0.72 8.77 -1.24
CA ILE A 133 0.26 7.91 -2.33
C ILE A 133 -0.06 6.51 -1.81
N ARG A 134 0.79 5.95 -0.96
CA ARG A 134 0.55 4.65 -0.32
C ARG A 134 -0.75 4.63 0.47
N GLU A 135 -1.11 5.71 1.16
CA GLU A 135 -2.39 5.81 1.88
C GLU A 135 -3.57 5.81 0.90
N ALA A 136 -3.49 6.55 -0.22
CA ALA A 136 -4.52 6.52 -1.27
C ALA A 136 -4.75 5.10 -1.82
N VAL A 137 -3.66 4.37 -2.08
CA VAL A 137 -3.71 2.99 -2.57
C VAL A 137 -4.30 2.06 -1.51
N LYS A 138 -3.89 2.19 -0.25
CA LYS A 138 -4.38 1.40 0.88
C LYS A 138 -5.87 1.60 1.12
N GLU A 139 -6.37 2.85 1.10
CA GLU A 139 -7.79 3.15 1.31
C GLU A 139 -8.69 2.64 0.18
N THR A 140 -8.12 2.34 -1.00
CA THR A 140 -8.83 1.78 -2.14
C THR A 140 -8.46 0.32 -2.43
N LYS A 141 -7.79 -0.35 -1.48
CA LYS A 141 -7.30 -1.72 -1.66
C LYS A 141 -8.41 -2.66 -2.12
N GLY A 142 -8.11 -3.47 -3.15
CA GLY A 142 -9.05 -4.44 -3.72
C GLY A 142 -10.17 -3.84 -4.58
N GLN A 143 -10.32 -2.51 -4.65
CA GLN A 143 -11.36 -1.89 -5.46
C GLN A 143 -10.94 -1.86 -6.94
N VAL A 144 -11.83 -2.35 -7.80
CA VAL A 144 -11.70 -2.34 -9.27
C VAL A 144 -13.00 -1.91 -9.92
N LEU A 145 -12.93 -1.37 -11.12
CA LEU A 145 -14.10 -1.01 -11.92
C LEU A 145 -14.61 -2.23 -12.69
N THR A 146 -15.91 -2.46 -12.63
CA THR A 146 -16.56 -3.54 -13.34
C THR A 146 -17.76 -3.04 -14.16
N TYR A 147 -18.06 -3.76 -15.23
CA TYR A 147 -19.27 -3.61 -15.98
C TYR A 147 -19.88 -4.99 -16.22
N GLN A 148 -21.15 -5.17 -15.89
CA GLN A 148 -21.85 -6.47 -15.97
C GLN A 148 -21.05 -7.61 -15.30
N ASN A 149 -20.53 -7.36 -14.10
CA ASN A 149 -19.69 -8.26 -13.29
C ASN A 149 -18.33 -8.65 -13.90
N ASN A 150 -17.92 -8.01 -14.99
CA ASN A 150 -16.59 -8.23 -15.59
C ASN A 150 -15.69 -7.03 -15.33
N ILE A 151 -14.41 -7.28 -15.03
CA ILE A 151 -13.41 -6.21 -14.91
C ILE A 151 -13.26 -5.55 -16.27
N ILE A 152 -13.34 -4.21 -16.32
CA ILE A 152 -13.20 -3.45 -17.56
C ILE A 152 -11.74 -3.21 -17.92
N ASN A 153 -11.47 -2.96 -19.19
CA ASN A 153 -10.18 -2.44 -19.63
C ASN A 153 -10.13 -0.93 -19.38
N ALA A 154 -9.69 -0.54 -18.21
CA ALA A 154 -9.65 0.86 -17.78
C ALA A 154 -8.42 1.57 -18.39
N PHE A 155 -8.52 1.94 -19.67
CA PHE A 155 -7.54 2.84 -20.28
C PHE A 155 -7.69 4.25 -19.71
N TYR A 156 -6.56 4.88 -19.39
CA TYR A 156 -6.48 6.30 -19.03
C TYR A 156 -5.23 6.91 -19.69
N PHE A 157 -5.33 8.18 -20.06
CA PHE A 157 -4.28 8.93 -20.72
C PHE A 157 -3.98 10.20 -19.94
#